data_06c27970e1c6b148fea58216fbd3963d
#
_entry.id   06c27970e1c6b148fea58216fbd3963d
#
_cell.length_a   1.000
_cell.length_b   1.000
_cell.length_c   1.000
_cell.angle_alpha   90.00
_cell.angle_beta   90.00
_cell.angle_gamma   90.00
#
_symmetry.space_group_name_H-M   'P 1'
#
loop_
_entity.id
_entity.type
_entity.pdbx_description
1 polymer ?
#
loop_
_entity_poly.entity_id
_entity_poly.type
_entity_poly.pdbx_seq_one_letter_code
_entity_poly.pdbx_strand_id
1 'polypeptide(L)'
;LPGEKLASPAGPGDLTPEQSAAKIKAEWPTYLAFAQTLQNGALATLKAVDSKDADALVEAGGAIYEACEQCHKRFWYPNTPTAP
;
A
#
# COMPACT_ATOMS: atom_id res chain seq x y z
N LEU A 1 20.49 4.46 0.06
CA LEU A 1 19.86 3.60 1.06
C LEU A 1 20.07 2.14 0.72
N PRO A 2 20.26 1.29 1.73
CA PRO A 2 20.31 -0.15 1.48
C PRO A 2 19.09 -0.67 0.72
N GLY A 3 17.93 -0.04 0.94
CA GLY A 3 16.71 -0.41 0.25
C GLY A 3 16.75 -0.22 -1.26
N GLU A 4 17.54 0.71 -1.74
CA GLU A 4 17.67 0.94 -3.18
C GLU A 4 18.27 -0.27 -3.88
N LYS A 5 19.20 -0.95 -3.22
CA LYS A 5 19.83 -2.15 -3.78
C LYS A 5 18.93 -3.37 -3.73
N LEU A 6 17.91 -3.32 -2.87
CA LEU A 6 16.94 -4.40 -2.72
C LEU A 6 15.73 -4.20 -3.62
N ALA A 7 15.58 -3.01 -4.20
CA ALA A 7 14.46 -2.75 -5.10
C ALA A 7 14.64 -3.53 -6.39
N SER A 8 13.58 -4.19 -6.82
CA SER A 8 13.60 -4.88 -8.12
C SER A 8 13.60 -3.84 -9.25
N PRO A 9 14.23 -4.16 -10.39
CA PRO A 9 14.10 -3.31 -11.57
C PRO A 9 12.64 -3.14 -11.95
N ALA A 10 12.29 -1.99 -12.50
CA ALA A 10 10.93 -1.73 -12.95
C ALA A 10 10.54 -2.74 -14.04
N GLY A 11 9.41 -3.41 -13.85
CA GLY A 11 8.86 -4.33 -14.82
C GLY A 11 7.93 -3.64 -15.81
N PRO A 12 7.37 -4.38 -16.78
CA PRO A 12 6.36 -3.82 -17.67
C PRO A 12 5.16 -3.29 -16.88
N GLY A 13 4.77 -2.06 -17.13
CA GLY A 13 3.66 -1.42 -16.41
C GLY A 13 4.05 -0.73 -15.13
N ASP A 14 5.26 -0.96 -14.64
CA ASP A 14 5.76 -0.31 -13.44
C ASP A 14 6.28 1.09 -13.74
N LEU A 15 6.11 1.99 -12.77
CA LEU A 15 6.81 3.27 -12.82
C LEU A 15 8.26 3.08 -12.40
N THR A 16 9.16 3.88 -12.97
CA THR A 16 10.55 3.90 -12.47
C THR A 16 10.59 4.51 -11.07
N PRO A 17 11.65 4.27 -10.28
CA PRO A 17 11.75 4.92 -8.97
C PRO A 17 11.62 6.43 -9.04
N GLU A 18 12.18 7.07 -10.07
CA GLU A 18 12.09 8.51 -10.26
C GLU A 18 10.66 8.96 -10.56
N GLN A 19 9.96 8.20 -11.40
CA GLN A 19 8.56 8.49 -11.71
C GLN A 19 7.66 8.32 -10.49
N SER A 20 7.90 7.28 -9.70
CA SER A 20 7.15 7.04 -8.46
C SER A 20 7.37 8.19 -7.48
N ALA A 21 8.62 8.60 -7.28
CA ALA A 21 8.95 9.71 -6.38
C ALA A 21 8.28 11.00 -6.83
N ALA A 22 8.31 11.30 -8.12
CA ALA A 22 7.69 12.50 -8.66
C ALA A 22 6.18 12.48 -8.48
N LYS A 23 5.55 11.33 -8.69
CA LYS A 23 4.11 11.18 -8.54
C LYS A 23 3.67 11.31 -7.09
N ILE A 24 4.42 10.71 -6.17
CA ILE A 24 4.16 10.84 -4.74
C ILE A 24 4.21 12.31 -4.33
N LYS A 25 5.23 13.03 -4.80
CA LYS A 25 5.38 14.45 -4.51
C LYS A 25 4.22 15.27 -5.09
N ALA A 26 3.85 15.00 -6.34
CA ALA A 26 2.77 15.72 -7.02
C ALA A 26 1.41 15.43 -6.41
N GLU A 27 1.19 14.23 -5.88
CA GLU A 27 -0.08 13.80 -5.30
C GLU A 27 0.06 13.54 -3.80
N TRP A 28 0.83 14.36 -3.12
CA TRP A 28 1.14 14.17 -1.71
C TRP A 28 -0.08 14.00 -0.82
N PRO A 29 -1.16 14.81 -0.95
CA PRO A 29 -2.35 14.61 -0.13
C PRO A 29 -2.99 13.23 -0.33
N THR A 30 -3.00 12.72 -1.56
CA THR A 30 -3.53 11.40 -1.87
C THR A 30 -2.65 10.31 -1.25
N TYR A 31 -1.33 10.46 -1.35
CA TYR A 31 -0.39 9.53 -0.73
C TYR A 31 -0.59 9.47 0.78
N LEU A 32 -0.73 10.63 1.43
CA LEU A 32 -1.00 10.69 2.87
C LEU A 32 -2.32 10.02 3.23
N ALA A 33 -3.35 10.15 2.39
CA ALA A 33 -4.64 9.51 2.64
C ALA A 33 -4.50 7.98 2.61
N PHE A 34 -3.72 7.43 1.69
CA PHE A 34 -3.43 6.00 1.68
C PHE A 34 -2.65 5.57 2.92
N ALA A 35 -1.67 6.35 3.34
CA ALA A 35 -0.91 6.06 4.55
C ALA A 35 -1.81 6.06 5.78
N GLN A 36 -2.75 7.00 5.85
CA GLN A 36 -3.72 7.08 6.94
C GLN A 36 -4.65 5.86 6.94
N THR A 37 -5.09 5.42 5.77
CA THR A 37 -5.93 4.22 5.64
C THR A 37 -5.18 2.99 6.16
N LEU A 38 -3.90 2.87 5.82
CA LEU A 38 -3.07 1.76 6.30
C LEU A 38 -2.91 1.82 7.82
N GLN A 39 -2.67 3.00 8.38
CA GLN A 39 -2.56 3.18 9.82
C GLN A 39 -3.86 2.79 10.53
N ASN A 40 -5.00 3.20 10.00
CA ASN A 40 -6.31 2.85 10.56
C ASN A 40 -6.52 1.33 10.52
N GLY A 41 -6.10 0.67 9.46
CA GLY A 41 -6.15 -0.79 9.36
C GLY A 41 -5.27 -1.48 10.40
N ALA A 42 -4.08 -0.93 10.65
CA ALA A 42 -3.18 -1.47 11.67
C ALA A 42 -3.77 -1.32 13.08
N LEU A 43 -4.40 -0.18 13.37
CA LEU A 43 -5.06 0.05 14.66
C LEU A 43 -6.25 -0.89 14.83
N ALA A 44 -7.04 -1.12 13.78
CA ALA A 44 -8.14 -2.07 13.82
C ALA A 44 -7.65 -3.50 14.08
N THR A 45 -6.52 -3.87 13.49
CA THR A 45 -5.90 -5.17 13.70
C THR A 45 -5.49 -5.34 15.17
N LEU A 46 -4.85 -4.33 15.73
CA LEU A 46 -4.44 -4.35 17.13
C LEU A 46 -5.65 -4.50 18.04
N LYS A 47 -6.72 -3.77 17.77
CA LYS A 47 -7.95 -3.87 18.54
C LYS A 47 -8.57 -5.27 18.45
N ALA A 48 -8.55 -5.87 17.27
CA ALA A 48 -9.07 -7.23 17.08
C ALA A 48 -8.25 -8.25 17.87
N VAL A 49 -6.93 -8.10 17.91
CA VAL A 49 -6.05 -8.96 18.71
C VAL A 49 -6.36 -8.81 20.20
N ASP A 50 -6.46 -7.58 20.67
CA ASP A 50 -6.76 -7.30 22.09
C ASP A 50 -8.11 -7.86 22.52
N SER A 51 -9.10 -7.84 21.60
CA SER A 51 -10.45 -8.35 21.87
C SER A 51 -10.58 -9.85 21.60
N LYS A 52 -9.52 -10.49 21.10
CA LYS A 52 -9.52 -11.91 20.70
C LYS A 52 -10.64 -12.22 19.71
N ASP A 53 -10.89 -11.29 18.80
CA ASP A 53 -11.95 -11.39 17.80
C ASP A 53 -11.35 -11.84 16.45
N ALA A 54 -11.46 -13.13 16.17
CA ALA A 54 -10.86 -13.71 14.96
C ALA A 54 -11.52 -13.17 13.69
N ASP A 55 -12.82 -12.97 13.70
CA ASP A 55 -13.53 -12.43 12.53
C ASP A 55 -13.09 -11.00 12.23
N ALA A 56 -12.97 -10.17 13.27
CA ALA A 56 -12.50 -8.81 13.11
C ALA A 56 -11.05 -8.77 12.63
N LEU A 57 -10.24 -9.75 13.06
CA LEU A 57 -8.84 -9.84 12.61
C LEU A 57 -8.76 -10.14 11.12
N VAL A 58 -9.55 -11.08 10.62
CA VAL A 58 -9.60 -11.41 9.19
C VAL A 58 -10.06 -10.19 8.39
N GLU A 59 -11.09 -9.50 8.86
CA GLU A 59 -11.61 -8.32 8.19
C GLU A 59 -10.57 -7.19 8.15
N ALA A 60 -9.87 -6.96 9.25
CA ALA A 60 -8.81 -5.95 9.31
C ALA A 60 -7.65 -6.30 8.38
N GLY A 61 -7.29 -7.58 8.28
CA GLY A 61 -6.25 -8.04 7.35
C GLY A 61 -6.62 -7.77 5.91
N GLY A 62 -7.88 -7.98 5.54
CA GLY A 62 -8.37 -7.66 4.20
C GLY A 62 -8.30 -6.18 3.89
N ALA A 63 -8.64 -5.34 4.87
CA ALA A 63 -8.56 -3.89 4.71
C ALA A 63 -7.12 -3.42 4.53
N ILE A 64 -6.17 -4.00 5.25
CA ILE A 64 -4.74 -3.68 5.10
C ILE A 64 -4.26 -4.09 3.71
N TYR A 65 -4.63 -5.29 3.26
CA TYR A 65 -4.27 -5.77 1.92
C TYR A 65 -4.76 -4.80 0.84
N GLU A 66 -6.02 -4.38 0.93
CA GLU A 66 -6.58 -3.44 -0.04
C GLU A 66 -5.87 -2.08 -0.01
N ALA A 67 -5.55 -1.58 1.18
CA ALA A 67 -4.82 -0.32 1.30
C ALA A 67 -3.46 -0.39 0.62
N CYS A 68 -2.74 -1.49 0.82
CA CYS A 68 -1.44 -1.69 0.17
C CYS A 68 -1.58 -1.76 -1.35
N GLU A 69 -2.55 -2.54 -1.86
CA GLU A 69 -2.77 -2.69 -3.29
C GLU A 69 -3.17 -1.39 -3.97
N GLN A 70 -4.07 -0.63 -3.37
CA GLN A 70 -4.52 0.63 -3.97
C GLN A 70 -3.38 1.64 -4.07
N CYS A 71 -2.55 1.73 -3.03
CA CYS A 71 -1.39 2.62 -3.05
C CYS A 71 -0.37 2.17 -4.10
N HIS A 72 -0.07 0.88 -4.15
CA HIS A 72 0.88 0.34 -5.12
C HIS A 72 0.40 0.55 -6.55
N LYS A 73 -0.86 0.31 -6.83
CA LYS A 73 -1.41 0.54 -8.17
C LYS A 73 -1.26 1.99 -8.60
N ARG A 74 -1.48 2.92 -7.69
CA ARG A 74 -1.42 4.33 -8.05
C ARG A 74 0.00 4.85 -8.22
N PHE A 75 0.94 4.39 -7.38
CA PHE A 75 2.29 4.97 -7.32
C PHE A 75 3.39 4.03 -7.80
N TRP A 76 3.07 2.81 -8.14
CA TRP A 76 4.06 1.83 -8.56
C TRP A 76 3.72 1.21 -9.91
N TYR A 77 2.56 0.57 -10.04
CA TYR A 77 2.21 -0.15 -11.27
C TYR A 77 0.80 0.21 -11.76
N PRO A 78 0.56 1.48 -12.14
CA PRO A 78 -0.78 1.91 -12.52
C PRO A 78 -1.29 1.25 -13.80
N ASN A 79 -0.38 0.75 -14.65
CA ASN A 79 -0.71 0.15 -15.93
C ASN A 79 -0.69 -1.37 -15.92
N THR A 80 -0.45 -1.98 -14.74
CA THR A 80 -0.44 -3.43 -14.62
C THR A 80 -1.88 -3.93 -14.50
N PRO A 81 -2.27 -4.96 -15.30
CA PRO A 81 -3.61 -5.53 -15.18
C PRO A 81 -3.86 -6.02 -13.76
N THR A 82 -5.08 -5.77 -13.27
CA THR A 82 -5.50 -6.28 -11.97
C THR A 82 -5.59 -7.81 -12.06
N ALA A 83 -5.06 -8.50 -11.06
CA ALA A 83 -5.20 -9.94 -10.97
C ALA A 83 -6.69 -10.31 -10.90
N PRO A 84 -7.11 -11.37 -11.60
CA PRO A 84 -8.49 -11.79 -11.58
C PRO A 84 -8.94 -12.25 -10.18
#